data_e63eb9dea52b9928dc2b7c34b4391079
#
_entry.id   e63eb9dea52b9928dc2b7c34b4391079
#
_cell.length_a   1.000
_cell.length_b   1.000
_cell.length_c   1.000
_cell.angle_alpha   90.00
_cell.angle_beta   90.00
_cell.angle_gamma   90.00
#
_symmetry.space_group_name_H-M   'P 1'
#
loop_
_entity.id
_entity.type
_entity.pdbx_description
1 polymer ?
#
loop_
_entity_poly.entity_id
_entity_poly.type
_entity_poly.pdbx_seq_one_letter_code
_entity_poly.pdbx_strand_id
1 'polypeptide(L)'
;MKKALLTDDECWLRVQARDASADGRFVFAVRTTGVFCRPSCRSKRALRKNVRFFANAQQALDAGFRPCKRCQPDNARAQQRRLDKIACACRLLEQETPVTLASLAQAVAMSPFHLHRLFKASTGMTPKGWQQAWRARRLREALAKGEPITAAIYRAGFPDSSSYYRHADQTLGMTAKQFRKGGDNVSVRYALTDWVYGRCLVAESERGICAILPGDSDDALLAELHTLFPAARHE
;
A
#
# COMPACT_ATOMS: atom_id res chain seq x y z
N MET A 1 -6.48 -24.28 5.15
CA MET A 1 -5.97 -24.08 6.53
C MET A 1 -7.08 -23.53 7.42
N LYS A 2 -7.54 -24.25 8.45
CA LYS A 2 -8.52 -23.78 9.44
C LYS A 2 -7.84 -22.68 10.27
N LYS A 3 -8.29 -21.42 10.16
CA LYS A 3 -7.83 -20.33 11.04
C LYS A 3 -8.13 -20.70 12.48
N ALA A 4 -7.10 -20.76 13.34
CA ALA A 4 -7.26 -21.00 14.78
C ALA A 4 -8.24 -19.97 15.35
N LEU A 5 -9.23 -20.43 16.10
CA LEU A 5 -10.16 -19.59 16.82
C LEU A 5 -9.39 -18.86 17.93
N LEU A 6 -9.48 -17.52 17.94
CA LEU A 6 -8.90 -16.70 19.00
C LEU A 6 -9.63 -16.98 20.31
N THR A 7 -8.90 -17.01 21.41
CA THR A 7 -9.46 -17.03 22.76
C THR A 7 -10.13 -15.70 23.11
N ASP A 8 -11.02 -15.69 24.08
CA ASP A 8 -11.69 -14.47 24.55
C ASP A 8 -10.69 -13.41 25.04
N ASP A 9 -9.57 -13.83 25.63
CA ASP A 9 -8.53 -12.92 26.13
C ASP A 9 -7.72 -12.32 24.98
N GLU A 10 -7.39 -13.10 23.96
CA GLU A 10 -6.75 -12.58 22.73
C GLU A 10 -7.69 -11.61 21.99
N CYS A 11 -8.99 -11.92 21.91
CA CYS A 11 -9.99 -11.01 21.35
C CYS A 11 -10.06 -9.71 22.15
N TRP A 12 -10.01 -9.78 23.46
CA TRP A 12 -10.05 -8.61 24.33
C TRP A 12 -8.83 -7.69 24.14
N LEU A 13 -7.64 -8.25 24.08
CA LEU A 13 -6.41 -7.48 23.82
C LEU A 13 -6.51 -6.71 22.49
N ARG A 14 -7.02 -7.35 21.44
CA ARG A 14 -7.23 -6.71 20.13
C ARG A 14 -8.26 -5.60 20.17
N VAL A 15 -9.36 -5.78 20.93
CA VAL A 15 -10.37 -4.72 21.15
C VAL A 15 -9.78 -3.53 21.91
N GLN A 16 -8.96 -3.79 22.94
CA GLN A 16 -8.26 -2.71 23.68
C GLN A 16 -7.29 -1.94 22.79
N ALA A 17 -6.52 -2.64 21.95
CA ALA A 17 -5.61 -2.06 20.98
C ALA A 17 -6.34 -1.39 19.78
N ARG A 18 -7.64 -1.61 19.60
CA ARG A 18 -8.41 -1.21 18.43
C ARG A 18 -7.79 -1.72 17.13
N ASP A 19 -7.40 -2.97 17.14
CA ASP A 19 -6.66 -3.62 16.07
C ASP A 19 -7.53 -3.80 14.82
N ALA A 20 -7.23 -3.02 13.79
CA ALA A 20 -7.94 -3.10 12.52
C ALA A 20 -7.63 -4.39 11.73
N SER A 21 -6.51 -5.07 12.01
CA SER A 21 -6.16 -6.34 11.37
C SER A 21 -7.06 -7.49 11.84
N ALA A 22 -7.72 -7.31 12.98
CA ALA A 22 -8.69 -8.26 13.53
C ALA A 22 -10.12 -8.04 13.01
N ASP A 23 -10.39 -6.97 12.27
CA ASP A 23 -11.70 -6.71 11.67
C ASP A 23 -12.08 -7.85 10.70
N GLY A 24 -13.33 -8.32 10.82
CA GLY A 24 -13.81 -9.45 10.02
C GLY A 24 -13.42 -10.84 10.55
N ARG A 25 -12.56 -10.93 11.58
CA ARG A 25 -12.22 -12.19 12.24
C ARG A 25 -13.19 -12.53 13.37
N PHE A 26 -13.68 -11.51 14.08
CA PHE A 26 -14.68 -11.60 15.12
C PHE A 26 -15.37 -10.25 15.32
N VAL A 27 -16.47 -10.26 16.08
CA VAL A 27 -17.12 -9.05 16.58
C VAL A 27 -17.28 -9.14 18.09
N PHE A 28 -17.37 -8.00 18.77
CA PHE A 28 -17.65 -7.96 20.19
C PHE A 28 -18.95 -7.20 20.49
N ALA A 29 -19.74 -7.70 21.39
CA ALA A 29 -21.00 -7.10 21.81
C ALA A 29 -20.92 -6.62 23.26
N VAL A 30 -21.57 -5.48 23.54
CA VAL A 30 -21.63 -4.89 24.87
C VAL A 30 -23.03 -5.10 25.45
N ARG A 31 -23.14 -5.94 26.47
CA ARG A 31 -24.43 -6.35 27.08
C ARG A 31 -25.26 -5.17 27.58
N THR A 32 -24.62 -4.16 28.17
CA THR A 32 -25.30 -2.98 28.75
C THR A 32 -25.92 -2.06 27.69
N THR A 33 -25.43 -2.09 26.45
CA THR A 33 -25.95 -1.24 25.36
C THR A 33 -26.72 -2.02 24.30
N GLY A 34 -26.62 -3.35 24.31
CA GLY A 34 -27.19 -4.22 23.29
C GLY A 34 -26.58 -4.04 21.90
N VAL A 35 -25.35 -3.50 21.81
CA VAL A 35 -24.70 -3.14 20.54
C VAL A 35 -23.47 -4.00 20.32
N PHE A 36 -23.26 -4.51 19.10
CA PHE A 36 -22.02 -5.15 18.73
C PHE A 36 -21.19 -4.30 17.74
N CYS A 37 -19.87 -4.44 17.85
CA CYS A 37 -18.88 -3.66 17.14
C CYS A 37 -17.79 -4.58 16.56
N ARG A 38 -17.04 -4.08 15.59
CA ARG A 38 -15.77 -4.70 15.17
C ARG A 38 -14.62 -4.25 16.08
N PRO A 39 -13.52 -5.01 16.15
CA PRO A 39 -12.37 -4.74 17.04
C PRO A 39 -11.83 -3.31 16.96
N SER A 40 -11.70 -2.76 15.75
CA SER A 40 -11.15 -1.41 15.51
C SER A 40 -12.10 -0.25 15.87
N CYS A 41 -13.30 -0.54 16.39
CA CYS A 41 -14.31 0.49 16.64
C CYS A 41 -13.84 1.54 17.64
N ARG A 42 -13.98 2.81 17.28
CA ARG A 42 -13.66 3.98 18.14
C ARG A 42 -14.81 4.43 19.05
N SER A 43 -15.74 3.55 19.38
CA SER A 43 -16.77 3.84 20.39
C SER A 43 -16.14 3.96 21.79
N LYS A 44 -16.95 4.40 22.78
CA LYS A 44 -16.55 4.41 24.19
C LYS A 44 -16.12 2.98 24.61
N ARG A 45 -15.03 2.89 25.35
CA ARG A 45 -14.52 1.59 25.84
C ARG A 45 -15.54 0.95 26.79
N ALA A 46 -15.85 -0.31 26.55
CA ALA A 46 -16.67 -1.12 27.44
C ALA A 46 -15.78 -1.74 28.54
N LEU A 47 -16.40 -2.08 29.66
CA LEU A 47 -15.76 -2.91 30.69
C LEU A 47 -15.74 -4.38 30.21
N ARG A 48 -14.64 -5.10 30.42
CA ARG A 48 -14.48 -6.50 29.99
C ARG A 48 -15.66 -7.38 30.43
N LYS A 49 -16.15 -7.25 31.66
CA LYS A 49 -17.26 -8.01 32.21
C LYS A 49 -18.57 -7.87 31.43
N ASN A 50 -18.72 -6.81 30.63
CA ASN A 50 -19.92 -6.53 29.83
C ASN A 50 -19.75 -6.95 28.37
N VAL A 51 -18.60 -7.49 27.99
CA VAL A 51 -18.29 -7.85 26.60
C VAL A 51 -18.48 -9.34 26.38
N ARG A 52 -19.11 -9.68 25.22
CA ARG A 52 -19.17 -11.03 24.65
C ARG A 52 -18.57 -11.00 23.25
N PHE A 53 -17.88 -12.06 22.86
CA PHE A 53 -17.31 -12.22 21.53
C PHE A 53 -18.13 -13.19 20.70
N PHE A 54 -18.18 -12.94 19.38
CA PHE A 54 -18.87 -13.76 18.40
C PHE A 54 -17.98 -13.91 17.18
N ALA A 55 -17.97 -15.06 16.55
CA ALA A 55 -17.14 -15.33 15.38
C ALA A 55 -17.52 -14.45 14.17
N ASN A 56 -18.78 -14.01 14.10
CA ASN A 56 -19.26 -13.14 13.01
C ASN A 56 -20.46 -12.30 13.46
N ALA A 57 -20.84 -11.35 12.58
CA ALA A 57 -21.98 -10.45 12.84
C ALA A 57 -23.31 -11.18 12.96
N GLN A 58 -23.51 -12.29 12.20
CA GLN A 58 -24.78 -13.05 12.25
C GLN A 58 -25.01 -13.65 13.63
N GLN A 59 -24.02 -14.28 14.23
CA GLN A 59 -24.13 -14.83 15.58
C GLN A 59 -24.47 -13.77 16.64
N ALA A 60 -23.96 -12.54 16.47
CA ALA A 60 -24.29 -11.44 17.36
C ALA A 60 -25.73 -10.96 17.17
N LEU A 61 -26.22 -10.94 15.91
CA LEU A 61 -27.64 -10.66 15.60
C LEU A 61 -28.56 -11.71 16.18
N ASP A 62 -28.24 -12.99 16.00
CA ASP A 62 -29.02 -14.13 16.52
C ASP A 62 -29.08 -14.11 18.07
N ALA A 63 -28.03 -13.58 18.71
CA ALA A 63 -27.98 -13.36 20.14
C ALA A 63 -28.71 -12.08 20.61
N GLY A 64 -29.43 -11.37 19.72
CA GLY A 64 -30.25 -10.20 20.01
C GLY A 64 -29.50 -8.88 20.08
N PHE A 65 -28.23 -8.82 19.67
CA PHE A 65 -27.50 -7.57 19.63
C PHE A 65 -27.72 -6.83 18.30
N ARG A 66 -27.74 -5.51 18.33
CA ARG A 66 -27.87 -4.66 17.14
C ARG A 66 -26.51 -4.15 16.67
N PRO A 67 -26.30 -3.91 15.36
CA PRO A 67 -25.03 -3.42 14.85
C PRO A 67 -24.76 -1.97 15.28
N CYS A 68 -23.50 -1.66 15.54
CA CYS A 68 -23.06 -0.32 15.86
C CYS A 68 -23.18 0.60 14.62
N LYS A 69 -23.96 1.68 14.73
CA LYS A 69 -24.14 2.66 13.64
C LYS A 69 -22.82 3.32 13.19
N ARG A 70 -21.83 3.43 14.09
CA ARG A 70 -20.53 4.04 13.78
C ARG A 70 -19.62 3.14 12.94
N CYS A 71 -19.44 1.90 13.34
CA CYS A 71 -18.52 0.97 12.65
C CYS A 71 -19.21 0.03 11.67
N GLN A 72 -20.55 -0.08 11.72
CA GLN A 72 -21.34 -0.92 10.83
C GLN A 72 -20.74 -2.32 10.63
N PRO A 73 -20.63 -3.15 11.67
CA PRO A 73 -19.89 -4.39 11.65
C PRO A 73 -20.53 -5.49 10.79
N ASP A 74 -21.80 -5.35 10.48
CA ASP A 74 -22.62 -6.21 9.61
C ASP A 74 -22.56 -5.81 8.12
N ASN A 75 -21.93 -4.68 7.81
CA ASN A 75 -21.98 -4.12 6.47
C ASN A 75 -20.74 -4.50 5.64
N ALA A 76 -20.60 -5.77 5.27
CA ALA A 76 -19.59 -6.25 4.32
C ALA A 76 -19.63 -5.45 3.00
N ARG A 77 -20.83 -5.05 2.54
CA ARG A 77 -21.00 -4.21 1.33
C ARG A 77 -20.44 -2.79 1.49
N ALA A 78 -20.44 -2.21 2.72
CA ALA A 78 -19.84 -0.89 2.94
C ALA A 78 -18.30 -0.98 2.94
N GLN A 79 -17.74 -2.06 3.46
CA GLN A 79 -16.30 -2.29 3.41
C GLN A 79 -15.86 -2.52 1.96
N GLN A 80 -16.59 -3.36 1.21
CA GLN A 80 -16.31 -3.57 -0.21
C GLN A 80 -16.38 -2.27 -1.00
N ARG A 81 -17.42 -1.46 -0.84
CA ARG A 81 -17.50 -0.14 -1.48
C ARG A 81 -16.35 0.80 -1.13
N ARG A 82 -15.78 0.72 0.09
CA ARG A 82 -14.57 1.50 0.44
C ARG A 82 -13.34 1.00 -0.32
N LEU A 83 -13.16 -0.33 -0.41
CA LEU A 83 -12.07 -0.92 -1.18
C LEU A 83 -12.20 -0.60 -2.67
N ASP A 84 -13.43 -0.67 -3.22
CA ASP A 84 -13.70 -0.31 -4.62
C ASP A 84 -13.35 1.16 -4.91
N LYS A 85 -13.65 2.07 -3.96
CA LYS A 85 -13.26 3.49 -4.06
C LYS A 85 -11.74 3.67 -4.04
N ILE A 86 -11.02 2.94 -3.20
CA ILE A 86 -9.55 2.98 -3.19
C ILE A 86 -8.97 2.40 -4.47
N ALA A 87 -9.48 1.27 -4.94
CA ALA A 87 -9.06 0.70 -6.22
C ALA A 87 -9.32 1.66 -7.40
N CYS A 88 -10.46 2.38 -7.39
CA CYS A 88 -10.75 3.43 -8.36
C CYS A 88 -9.74 4.58 -8.25
N ALA A 89 -9.42 5.03 -7.02
CA ALA A 89 -8.42 6.08 -6.80
C ALA A 89 -7.02 5.67 -7.30
N CYS A 90 -6.59 4.41 -7.09
CA CYS A 90 -5.33 3.90 -7.64
C CYS A 90 -5.32 4.01 -9.18
N ARG A 91 -6.37 3.52 -9.86
CA ARG A 91 -6.47 3.62 -11.33
C ARG A 91 -6.43 5.05 -11.86
N LEU A 92 -7.06 6.00 -11.15
CA LEU A 92 -7.02 7.41 -11.53
C LEU A 92 -5.62 8.03 -11.34
N LEU A 93 -4.88 7.59 -10.32
CA LEU A 93 -3.49 8.02 -10.08
C LEU A 93 -2.50 7.42 -11.08
N GLU A 94 -2.86 6.33 -11.74
CA GLU A 94 -2.08 5.63 -12.76
C GLU A 94 -2.32 6.18 -14.19
N GLN A 95 -2.93 7.36 -14.30
CA GLN A 95 -3.10 8.06 -15.57
C GLN A 95 -1.94 9.05 -15.84
N GLU A 96 -1.77 9.40 -17.12
CA GLU A 96 -0.72 10.34 -17.54
C GLU A 96 -0.97 11.75 -17.02
N THR A 97 -2.23 12.14 -16.93
CA THR A 97 -2.65 13.47 -16.45
C THR A 97 -2.42 13.61 -14.94
N PRO A 98 -1.78 14.68 -14.47
CA PRO A 98 -1.64 14.94 -13.06
C PRO A 98 -3.01 15.08 -12.37
N VAL A 99 -3.24 14.30 -11.32
CA VAL A 99 -4.47 14.34 -10.54
C VAL A 99 -4.18 14.98 -9.19
N THR A 100 -4.96 16.00 -8.81
CA THR A 100 -4.87 16.61 -7.49
C THR A 100 -5.62 15.77 -6.45
N LEU A 101 -5.26 15.91 -5.16
CA LEU A 101 -5.99 15.23 -4.09
C LEU A 101 -7.47 15.65 -4.06
N ALA A 102 -7.77 16.91 -4.39
CA ALA A 102 -9.14 17.42 -4.41
C ALA A 102 -9.98 16.77 -5.53
N SER A 103 -9.44 16.75 -6.77
CA SER A 103 -10.13 16.11 -7.92
C SER A 103 -10.28 14.59 -7.72
N LEU A 104 -9.25 13.94 -7.16
CA LEU A 104 -9.32 12.51 -6.82
C LEU A 104 -10.43 12.22 -5.80
N ALA A 105 -10.51 13.04 -4.75
CA ALA A 105 -11.52 12.90 -3.70
C ALA A 105 -12.94 13.11 -4.25
N GLN A 106 -13.13 14.08 -5.14
CA GLN A 106 -14.38 14.31 -5.84
C GLN A 106 -14.77 13.10 -6.69
N ALA A 107 -13.84 12.55 -7.48
CA ALA A 107 -14.10 11.41 -8.35
C ALA A 107 -14.55 10.16 -7.60
N VAL A 108 -14.06 9.93 -6.37
CA VAL A 108 -14.47 8.79 -5.53
C VAL A 108 -15.54 9.13 -4.51
N ALA A 109 -16.13 10.33 -4.57
CA ALA A 109 -17.15 10.83 -3.64
C ALA A 109 -16.74 10.66 -2.16
N MET A 110 -15.61 11.29 -1.80
CA MET A 110 -15.03 11.34 -0.45
C MET A 110 -14.49 12.74 -0.15
N SER A 111 -14.34 13.10 1.13
CA SER A 111 -13.56 14.29 1.47
C SER A 111 -12.06 14.03 1.28
N PRO A 112 -11.25 15.03 0.92
CA PRO A 112 -9.80 14.88 0.72
C PRO A 112 -9.08 14.27 1.94
N PHE A 113 -9.42 14.72 3.14
CA PHE A 113 -8.85 14.20 4.38
C PHE A 113 -9.19 12.74 4.62
N HIS A 114 -10.45 12.34 4.39
CA HIS A 114 -10.88 10.96 4.55
C HIS A 114 -10.22 10.05 3.51
N LEU A 115 -10.18 10.48 2.25
CA LEU A 115 -9.50 9.75 1.19
C LEU A 115 -8.01 9.54 1.52
N HIS A 116 -7.28 10.60 1.88
CA HIS A 116 -5.86 10.51 2.19
C HIS A 116 -5.58 9.49 3.29
N ARG A 117 -6.34 9.55 4.40
CA ARG A 117 -6.19 8.63 5.53
C ARG A 117 -6.54 7.19 5.16
N LEU A 118 -7.66 6.99 4.45
CA LEU A 118 -8.12 5.66 4.06
C LEU A 118 -7.17 5.03 3.02
N PHE A 119 -6.73 5.82 2.04
CA PHE A 119 -5.78 5.40 1.01
C PHE A 119 -4.47 4.92 1.64
N LYS A 120 -3.88 5.73 2.54
CA LYS A 120 -2.65 5.35 3.26
C LYS A 120 -2.86 4.10 4.12
N ALA A 121 -3.99 3.96 4.79
CA ALA A 121 -4.29 2.78 5.60
C ALA A 121 -4.49 1.51 4.76
N SER A 122 -4.98 1.64 3.52
CA SER A 122 -5.25 0.49 2.64
C SER A 122 -4.06 0.08 1.79
N THR A 123 -3.21 1.04 1.37
CA THR A 123 -2.10 0.80 0.42
C THR A 123 -0.72 0.93 1.05
N GLY A 124 -0.63 1.44 2.29
CA GLY A 124 0.65 1.80 2.93
C GLY A 124 1.24 3.13 2.44
N MET A 125 0.76 3.70 1.34
CA MET A 125 1.31 4.87 0.69
C MET A 125 0.32 6.05 0.67
N THR A 126 0.84 7.28 0.57
CA THR A 126 -0.01 8.43 0.27
C THR A 126 -0.42 8.44 -1.20
N PRO A 127 -1.55 9.08 -1.60
CA PRO A 127 -1.92 9.21 -3.01
C PRO A 127 -0.80 9.83 -3.87
N LYS A 128 -0.11 10.85 -3.36
CA LYS A 128 1.04 11.46 -4.03
C LYS A 128 2.21 10.49 -4.19
N GLY A 129 2.54 9.73 -3.14
CA GLY A 129 3.59 8.71 -3.19
C GLY A 129 3.28 7.60 -4.20
N TRP A 130 2.02 7.15 -4.27
CA TRP A 130 1.55 6.18 -5.26
C TRP A 130 1.75 6.69 -6.69
N GLN A 131 1.32 7.91 -6.97
CA GLN A 131 1.50 8.53 -8.29
C GLN A 131 2.97 8.69 -8.67
N GLN A 132 3.83 9.06 -7.71
CA GLN A 132 5.28 9.18 -7.94
C GLN A 132 5.90 7.80 -8.25
N ALA A 133 5.54 6.76 -7.49
CA ALA A 133 6.02 5.40 -7.73
C ALA A 133 5.60 4.88 -9.12
N TRP A 134 4.36 5.13 -9.52
CA TRP A 134 3.86 4.76 -10.84
C TRP A 134 4.61 5.48 -11.99
N ARG A 135 4.86 6.80 -11.85
CA ARG A 135 5.66 7.56 -12.81
C ARG A 135 7.09 7.05 -12.87
N ALA A 136 7.70 6.75 -11.74
CA ALA A 136 9.05 6.20 -11.68
C ALA A 136 9.13 4.85 -12.42
N ARG A 137 8.14 3.98 -12.24
CA ARG A 137 8.05 2.70 -12.94
C ARG A 137 7.95 2.90 -14.47
N ARG A 138 7.04 3.75 -14.94
CA ARG A 138 6.89 4.04 -16.38
C ARG A 138 8.14 4.63 -17.00
N LEU A 139 8.83 5.51 -16.26
CA LEU A 139 10.09 6.07 -16.70
C LEU A 139 11.17 5.00 -16.89
N ARG A 140 11.30 4.09 -15.91
CA ARG A 140 12.24 2.97 -16.02
C ARG A 140 11.93 2.08 -17.23
N GLU A 141 10.67 1.74 -17.43
CA GLU A 141 10.22 0.92 -18.56
C GLU A 141 10.52 1.59 -19.93
N ALA A 142 10.32 2.89 -20.04
CA ALA A 142 10.59 3.64 -21.26
C ALA A 142 12.11 3.76 -21.53
N LEU A 143 12.90 4.06 -20.51
CA LEU A 143 14.36 4.17 -20.64
C LEU A 143 15.01 2.81 -20.93
N ALA A 144 14.53 1.73 -20.35
CA ALA A 144 14.99 0.36 -20.63
C ALA A 144 14.74 -0.06 -22.09
N LYS A 145 13.68 0.48 -22.72
CA LYS A 145 13.39 0.30 -24.15
C LYS A 145 14.23 1.19 -25.06
N GLY A 146 15.15 2.00 -24.50
CA GLY A 146 16.03 2.90 -25.26
C GLY A 146 15.37 4.20 -25.73
N GLU A 147 14.19 4.56 -25.22
CA GLU A 147 13.50 5.79 -25.60
C GLU A 147 14.34 7.05 -25.28
N PRO A 148 14.20 8.12 -26.09
CA PRO A 148 14.81 9.40 -25.77
C PRO A 148 14.37 9.90 -24.39
N ILE A 149 15.32 10.42 -23.58
CA ILE A 149 15.08 10.80 -22.18
C ILE A 149 13.90 11.75 -22.05
N THR A 150 13.82 12.78 -22.90
CA THR A 150 12.73 13.76 -22.86
C THR A 150 11.38 13.09 -23.14
N ALA A 151 11.30 12.22 -24.15
CA ALA A 151 10.08 11.47 -24.49
C ALA A 151 9.66 10.54 -23.33
N ALA A 152 10.63 9.85 -22.73
CA ALA A 152 10.39 8.97 -21.58
C ALA A 152 9.82 9.74 -20.35
N ILE A 153 10.36 10.95 -20.07
CA ILE A 153 9.87 11.82 -18.99
C ILE A 153 8.40 12.20 -19.22
N TYR A 154 8.05 12.66 -20.42
CA TYR A 154 6.65 13.03 -20.74
C TYR A 154 5.72 11.80 -20.71
N ARG A 155 6.15 10.69 -21.30
CA ARG A 155 5.38 9.43 -21.27
C ARG A 155 5.15 8.89 -19.85
N ALA A 156 6.10 9.14 -18.94
CA ALA A 156 5.94 8.79 -17.54
C ALA A 156 4.91 9.68 -16.79
N GLY A 157 4.39 10.72 -17.44
CA GLY A 157 3.37 11.62 -16.87
C GLY A 157 3.95 12.76 -16.03
N PHE A 158 5.24 13.10 -16.20
CA PHE A 158 5.77 14.33 -15.62
C PHE A 158 5.29 15.53 -16.44
N PRO A 159 4.77 16.59 -15.79
CA PRO A 159 4.23 17.74 -16.51
C PRO A 159 5.30 18.53 -17.28
N ASP A 160 6.53 18.49 -16.79
CA ASP A 160 7.70 19.14 -17.38
C ASP A 160 9.00 18.46 -16.91
N SER A 161 10.09 18.71 -17.61
CA SER A 161 11.41 18.17 -17.28
C SER A 161 11.91 18.65 -15.92
N SER A 162 11.60 19.89 -15.52
CA SER A 162 12.04 20.46 -14.24
C SER A 162 11.39 19.71 -13.06
N SER A 163 10.13 19.29 -13.23
CA SER A 163 9.39 18.47 -12.28
C SER A 163 10.04 17.09 -12.07
N TYR A 164 10.58 16.49 -13.12
CA TYR A 164 11.38 15.27 -13.03
C TYR A 164 12.72 15.53 -12.33
N TYR A 165 13.50 16.52 -12.78
CA TYR A 165 14.85 16.74 -12.26
C TYR A 165 14.89 17.08 -10.76
N ARG A 166 13.85 17.68 -10.21
CA ARG A 166 13.73 17.91 -8.75
C ARG A 166 13.71 16.63 -7.92
N HIS A 167 13.34 15.50 -8.51
CA HIS A 167 13.20 14.21 -7.83
C HIS A 167 13.94 13.08 -8.56
N ALA A 168 14.85 13.44 -9.49
CA ALA A 168 15.50 12.46 -10.37
C ALA A 168 16.25 11.37 -9.60
N ASP A 169 17.01 11.76 -8.58
CA ASP A 169 17.79 10.83 -7.76
C ASP A 169 16.89 9.84 -7.00
N GLN A 170 15.76 10.32 -6.45
CA GLN A 170 14.77 9.48 -5.78
C GLN A 170 13.99 8.59 -6.76
N THR A 171 13.97 8.94 -8.04
CA THR A 171 13.20 8.23 -9.08
C THR A 171 13.96 7.05 -9.65
N LEU A 172 15.25 7.19 -9.92
CA LEU A 172 16.07 6.19 -10.63
C LEU A 172 17.28 5.70 -9.81
N GLY A 173 17.66 6.42 -8.76
CA GLY A 173 18.93 6.19 -8.05
C GLY A 173 20.16 6.51 -8.90
N MET A 174 19.99 7.08 -10.09
CA MET A 174 21.06 7.52 -11.00
C MET A 174 20.48 8.49 -12.04
N THR A 175 21.31 9.11 -12.86
CA THR A 175 20.80 9.95 -13.95
C THR A 175 20.08 9.12 -15.01
N ALA A 176 19.08 9.70 -15.69
CA ALA A 176 18.37 9.02 -16.79
C ALA A 176 19.31 8.56 -17.91
N LYS A 177 20.41 9.31 -18.15
CA LYS A 177 21.44 8.94 -19.12
C LYS A 177 22.19 7.67 -18.71
N GLN A 178 22.59 7.57 -17.45
CA GLN A 178 23.25 6.39 -16.88
C GLN A 178 22.31 5.19 -16.90
N PHE A 179 21.05 5.38 -16.44
CA PHE A 179 20.05 4.32 -16.44
C PHE A 179 19.81 3.73 -17.84
N ARG A 180 19.61 4.61 -18.86
CA ARG A 180 19.41 4.19 -20.24
C ARG A 180 20.63 3.45 -20.83
N LYS A 181 21.83 3.73 -20.33
CA LYS A 181 23.09 3.05 -20.72
C LYS A 181 23.39 1.81 -19.84
N GLY A 182 22.42 1.31 -19.09
CA GLY A 182 22.60 0.14 -18.25
C GLY A 182 23.53 0.35 -17.05
N GLY A 183 23.54 1.54 -16.47
CA GLY A 183 24.34 1.88 -15.29
C GLY A 183 25.79 2.27 -15.63
N ASP A 184 26.05 2.77 -16.83
CA ASP A 184 27.39 3.20 -17.27
C ASP A 184 28.04 4.18 -16.26
N ASN A 185 29.25 3.82 -15.77
CA ASN A 185 30.00 4.55 -14.73
C ASN A 185 29.25 4.70 -13.39
N VAL A 186 28.42 3.74 -13.02
CA VAL A 186 27.74 3.70 -11.72
C VAL A 186 28.25 2.48 -10.93
N SER A 187 28.59 2.68 -9.65
CA SER A 187 28.76 1.61 -8.68
C SER A 187 27.42 1.31 -8.05
N VAL A 188 26.99 0.07 -8.11
CA VAL A 188 25.73 -0.43 -7.57
C VAL A 188 26.04 -1.42 -6.45
N ARG A 189 25.74 -1.01 -5.22
CA ARG A 189 25.77 -1.89 -4.05
C ARG A 189 24.42 -2.55 -3.88
N TYR A 190 24.41 -3.80 -3.48
CA TYR A 190 23.18 -4.52 -3.27
C TYR A 190 23.19 -5.33 -1.98
N ALA A 191 21.99 -5.59 -1.46
CA ALA A 191 21.76 -6.49 -0.33
C ALA A 191 20.60 -7.42 -0.62
N LEU A 192 20.74 -8.67 -0.20
CA LEU A 192 19.71 -9.71 -0.29
C LEU A 192 19.10 -9.92 1.11
N THR A 193 17.79 -10.01 1.18
CA THR A 193 17.07 -10.19 2.44
C THR A 193 15.84 -11.09 2.25
N ASP A 194 15.41 -11.71 3.34
CA ASP A 194 14.13 -12.40 3.37
C ASP A 194 12.98 -11.39 3.37
N TRP A 195 11.92 -11.72 2.65
CA TRP A 195 10.69 -10.96 2.61
C TRP A 195 9.48 -11.90 2.76
N VAL A 196 8.31 -11.33 3.11
CA VAL A 196 7.09 -12.10 3.43
C VAL A 196 6.66 -13.06 2.29
N TYR A 197 7.04 -12.76 1.05
CA TYR A 197 6.69 -13.53 -0.13
C TYR A 197 7.89 -14.17 -0.84
N GLY A 198 9.04 -14.33 -0.17
CA GLY A 198 10.24 -14.93 -0.73
C GLY A 198 11.51 -14.16 -0.42
N ARG A 199 12.36 -13.98 -1.42
CA ARG A 199 13.59 -13.20 -1.33
C ARG A 199 13.38 -11.80 -1.91
N CYS A 200 14.20 -10.84 -1.49
CA CYS A 200 14.21 -9.49 -2.04
C CYS A 200 15.65 -9.00 -2.17
N LEU A 201 15.98 -8.44 -3.34
CA LEU A 201 17.22 -7.72 -3.57
C LEU A 201 16.94 -6.22 -3.58
N VAL A 202 17.69 -5.46 -2.79
CA VAL A 202 17.68 -4.00 -2.82
C VAL A 202 19.04 -3.54 -3.33
N ALA A 203 19.03 -2.73 -4.38
CA ALA A 203 20.24 -2.16 -4.98
C ALA A 203 20.23 -0.65 -4.90
N GLU A 204 21.37 -0.06 -4.56
CA GLU A 204 21.56 1.38 -4.44
C GLU A 204 22.84 1.85 -5.15
N SER A 205 22.82 3.08 -5.60
CA SER A 205 24.01 3.84 -6.03
C SER A 205 24.30 4.95 -5.02
N GLU A 206 25.30 5.77 -5.27
CA GLU A 206 25.57 6.99 -4.49
C GLU A 206 24.39 7.99 -4.47
N ARG A 207 23.48 7.91 -5.45
CA ARG A 207 22.31 8.80 -5.57
C ARG A 207 21.04 8.26 -4.94
N GLY A 208 21.02 6.98 -4.55
CA GLY A 208 19.89 6.33 -3.90
C GLY A 208 19.51 4.99 -4.49
N ILE A 209 18.36 4.46 -4.09
CA ILE A 209 17.87 3.15 -4.52
C ILE A 209 17.58 3.14 -6.02
N CYS A 210 18.26 2.24 -6.75
CA CYS A 210 18.10 2.06 -8.19
C CYS A 210 17.24 0.84 -8.56
N ALA A 211 17.19 -0.20 -7.71
CA ALA A 211 16.29 -1.34 -7.91
C ALA A 211 15.82 -1.94 -6.59
N ILE A 212 14.60 -2.51 -6.61
CA ILE A 212 14.05 -3.40 -5.58
C ILE A 212 13.42 -4.56 -6.35
N LEU A 213 14.01 -5.74 -6.22
CA LEU A 213 13.63 -6.92 -6.98
C LEU A 213 13.12 -8.00 -6.02
N PRO A 214 11.84 -8.35 -6.04
CA PRO A 214 11.33 -9.53 -5.34
C PRO A 214 11.51 -10.77 -6.19
N GLY A 215 11.80 -11.93 -5.59
CA GLY A 215 11.94 -13.19 -6.30
C GLY A 215 12.06 -14.38 -5.39
N ASP A 216 12.30 -15.55 -6.00
CA ASP A 216 12.30 -16.83 -5.29
C ASP A 216 13.72 -17.30 -4.90
N SER A 217 14.77 -16.80 -5.58
CA SER A 217 16.15 -17.18 -5.30
C SER A 217 17.14 -16.04 -5.51
N ASP A 218 18.24 -16.07 -4.77
CA ASP A 218 19.31 -15.09 -4.85
C ASP A 218 19.95 -15.05 -6.24
N ASP A 219 20.18 -16.21 -6.86
CA ASP A 219 20.79 -16.30 -8.19
C ASP A 219 19.93 -15.65 -9.27
N ALA A 220 18.60 -15.86 -9.22
CA ALA A 220 17.67 -15.25 -10.16
C ALA A 220 17.65 -13.72 -10.00
N LEU A 221 17.66 -13.22 -8.75
CA LEU A 221 17.67 -11.79 -8.44
C LEU A 221 18.97 -11.12 -8.90
N LEU A 222 20.11 -11.79 -8.71
CA LEU A 222 21.41 -11.30 -9.20
C LEU A 222 21.45 -11.27 -10.73
N ALA A 223 20.95 -12.29 -11.41
CA ALA A 223 20.87 -12.32 -12.86
C ALA A 223 19.97 -11.20 -13.40
N GLU A 224 18.85 -10.91 -12.72
CA GLU A 224 17.96 -9.80 -13.07
C GLU A 224 18.66 -8.45 -12.87
N LEU A 225 19.37 -8.25 -11.74
CA LEU A 225 20.13 -7.02 -11.47
C LEU A 225 21.19 -6.77 -12.56
N HIS A 226 21.94 -7.82 -12.94
CA HIS A 226 22.94 -7.74 -14.02
C HIS A 226 22.30 -7.44 -15.39
N THR A 227 21.10 -7.94 -15.63
CA THR A 227 20.33 -7.63 -16.84
C THR A 227 19.86 -6.17 -16.88
N LEU A 228 19.46 -5.63 -15.72
CA LEU A 228 19.04 -4.23 -15.60
C LEU A 228 20.20 -3.25 -15.74
N PHE A 229 21.36 -3.59 -15.18
CA PHE A 229 22.53 -2.72 -15.14
C PHE A 229 23.81 -3.41 -15.64
N PRO A 230 23.85 -3.80 -16.94
CA PRO A 230 24.98 -4.59 -17.48
C PRO A 230 26.29 -3.80 -17.56
N ALA A 231 26.25 -2.46 -17.51
CA ALA A 231 27.41 -1.58 -17.59
C ALA A 231 27.80 -0.98 -16.21
N ALA A 232 27.11 -1.37 -15.12
CA ALA A 232 27.45 -0.94 -13.77
C ALA A 232 28.54 -1.82 -13.15
N ARG A 233 29.21 -1.30 -12.13
CA ARG A 233 30.03 -2.10 -11.21
C ARG A 233 29.13 -2.59 -10.08
N HIS A 234 29.08 -3.90 -9.87
CA HIS A 234 28.26 -4.51 -8.81
C HIS A 234 29.16 -4.84 -7.61
N GLU A 235 28.76 -4.38 -6.40
CA GLU A 235 29.48 -4.52 -5.13
C GLU A 235 28.59 -5.08 -4.02
#